data_a68cbc4c85fbf7ba09abadf8c869e664
#
_entry.id   a68cbc4c85fbf7ba09abadf8c869e664
#
_cell.length_a   1.000
_cell.length_b   1.000
_cell.length_c   1.000
_cell.angle_alpha   90.00
_cell.angle_beta   90.00
_cell.angle_gamma   90.00
#
_symmetry.space_group_name_H-M   'P 1'
#
loop_
_entity.id
_entity.type
_entity.pdbx_description
1 polymer ?
#
loop_
_entity_poly.entity_id
_entity_poly.type
_entity_poly.pdbx_seq_one_letter_code
_entity_poly.pdbx_strand_id
1 'polypeptide(L)'
;MAIANIKATFQCDVQRIWHIVTSLDDCSWRSDLSRIERLSESRFVEYTKDGYSTTFTIVATEPFKRWAFDMENDNIKGHWVGLFFQNGEEATIDFTEYVVAKKILMRPFVKGYLKKQQASYIADLKKALL
;
A
#
# COMPACT_ATOMS: atom_id res chain seq x y z
N MET A 1 -7.83 12.05 -12.51
CA MET A 1 -7.41 10.89 -11.71
C MET A 1 -5.95 10.59 -11.99
N ALA A 2 -5.17 10.43 -10.94
CA ALA A 2 -3.77 10.02 -11.07
C ALA A 2 -3.68 8.50 -10.94
N ILE A 3 -2.84 7.88 -11.77
CA ILE A 3 -2.56 6.45 -11.73
C ILE A 3 -1.05 6.28 -11.54
N ALA A 4 -0.65 5.52 -10.54
CA ALA A 4 0.75 5.20 -10.30
C ALA A 4 0.92 3.70 -10.11
N ASN A 5 1.95 3.14 -10.74
CA ASN A 5 2.26 1.71 -10.67
C ASN A 5 3.71 1.51 -10.31
N ILE A 6 3.98 0.49 -9.51
CA ILE A 6 5.35 0.05 -9.22
C ILE A 6 5.41 -1.47 -9.25
N LYS A 7 6.47 -2.00 -9.85
CA LYS A 7 6.78 -3.43 -9.86
C LYS A 7 8.13 -3.64 -9.21
N ALA A 8 8.28 -4.72 -8.48
CA ALA A 8 9.55 -5.09 -7.86
C ALA A 8 9.66 -6.59 -7.73
N THR A 9 10.88 -7.11 -7.81
CA THR A 9 11.19 -8.53 -7.69
C THR A 9 12.14 -8.74 -6.52
N PHE A 10 11.85 -9.77 -5.72
CA PHE A 10 12.59 -10.10 -4.51
C PHE A 10 13.00 -11.56 -4.52
N GLN A 11 14.19 -11.85 -3.97
CA GLN A 11 14.69 -13.21 -3.82
C GLN A 11 14.12 -13.86 -2.55
N CYS A 12 12.82 -14.17 -2.58
CA CYS A 12 12.14 -14.77 -1.44
C CYS A 12 10.83 -15.43 -1.87
N ASP A 13 10.17 -16.09 -0.91
CA ASP A 13 8.85 -16.66 -1.09
C ASP A 13 7.77 -15.58 -1.07
N VAL A 14 6.81 -15.65 -1.98
CA VAL A 14 5.70 -14.70 -2.07
C VAL A 14 4.86 -14.66 -0.79
N GLN A 15 4.77 -15.78 -0.07
CA GLN A 15 4.02 -15.83 1.19
C GLN A 15 4.62 -14.88 2.23
N ARG A 16 5.93 -14.76 2.26
CA ARG A 16 6.61 -13.84 3.18
C ARG A 16 6.25 -12.39 2.89
N ILE A 17 6.27 -12.00 1.62
CA ILE A 17 5.87 -10.65 1.20
C ILE A 17 4.41 -10.40 1.54
N TRP A 18 3.55 -11.36 1.21
CA TRP A 18 2.12 -11.27 1.50
C TRP A 18 1.84 -10.99 2.98
N HIS A 19 2.47 -11.77 3.87
CA HIS A 19 2.25 -11.61 5.31
C HIS A 19 2.72 -10.25 5.82
N ILE A 20 3.80 -9.72 5.30
CA ILE A 20 4.30 -8.40 5.67
C ILE A 20 3.32 -7.31 5.19
N VAL A 21 2.97 -7.35 3.91
CA VAL A 21 2.13 -6.30 3.28
C VAL A 21 0.71 -6.27 3.86
N THR A 22 0.12 -7.44 4.11
CA THR A 22 -1.27 -7.53 4.60
C THR A 22 -1.40 -7.49 6.11
N SER A 23 -0.30 -7.43 6.87
CA SER A 23 -0.35 -7.36 8.33
C SER A 23 -0.91 -6.03 8.79
N LEU A 24 -2.00 -6.07 9.54
CA LEU A 24 -2.61 -4.90 10.18
C LEU A 24 -2.17 -4.75 11.63
N ASP A 25 -1.48 -5.75 12.19
CA ASP A 25 -1.04 -5.77 13.58
C ASP A 25 0.39 -5.25 13.77
N ASP A 26 1.20 -5.32 12.71
CA ASP A 26 2.58 -4.84 12.74
C ASP A 26 2.87 -3.95 11.54
N CYS A 27 3.02 -2.66 11.78
CA CYS A 27 3.42 -1.67 10.77
C CYS A 27 4.81 -1.09 11.06
N SER A 28 5.58 -1.71 11.95
CA SER A 28 6.91 -1.21 12.35
C SER A 28 7.91 -1.15 11.19
N TRP A 29 7.70 -1.94 10.14
CA TRP A 29 8.54 -1.92 8.95
C TRP A 29 8.28 -0.70 8.05
N ARG A 30 7.17 0.01 8.25
CA ARG A 30 6.81 1.21 7.49
C ARG A 30 7.40 2.45 8.12
N SER A 31 8.21 3.20 7.37
CA SER A 31 8.86 4.42 7.88
C SER A 31 7.91 5.60 8.04
N ASP A 32 6.75 5.56 7.37
CA ASP A 32 5.77 6.66 7.34
C ASP A 32 4.66 6.54 8.40
N LEU A 33 4.46 5.36 8.98
CA LEU A 33 3.33 5.12 9.87
C LEU A 33 3.73 5.12 11.34
N SER A 34 2.81 5.61 12.19
CA SER A 34 2.93 5.47 13.65
C SER A 34 2.15 4.25 14.15
N ARG A 35 0.96 4.01 13.59
CA ARG A 35 0.11 2.88 13.99
C ARG A 35 -0.99 2.60 12.96
N ILE A 36 -1.57 1.41 13.08
CA ILE A 36 -2.77 1.01 12.35
C ILE A 36 -3.83 0.66 13.39
N GLU A 37 -5.06 1.15 13.17
CA GLU A 37 -6.22 0.82 14.00
C GLU A 37 -7.20 -0.01 13.20
N ARG A 38 -7.49 -1.21 13.69
CA ARG A 38 -8.44 -2.11 13.07
C ARG A 38 -9.86 -1.73 13.49
N LEU A 39 -10.74 -1.44 12.54
CA LEU A 39 -12.14 -1.09 12.81
C LEU A 39 -13.07 -2.29 12.69
N SER A 40 -12.78 -3.18 11.73
CA SER A 40 -13.55 -4.41 11.48
C SER A 40 -12.67 -5.37 10.68
N GLU A 41 -13.22 -6.49 10.22
CA GLU A 41 -12.49 -7.44 9.37
C GLU A 41 -12.07 -6.83 8.04
N SER A 42 -12.83 -5.85 7.53
CA SER A 42 -12.59 -5.24 6.22
C SER A 42 -12.16 -3.78 6.28
N ARG A 43 -12.13 -3.15 7.46
CA ARG A 43 -11.80 -1.72 7.55
C ARG A 43 -10.72 -1.46 8.58
N PHE A 44 -9.81 -0.55 8.23
CA PHE A 44 -8.74 -0.11 9.13
C PHE A 44 -8.36 1.34 8.83
N VAL A 45 -7.66 1.95 9.78
CA VAL A 45 -7.13 3.33 9.66
C VAL A 45 -5.64 3.29 9.86
N GLU A 46 -4.89 3.92 8.93
CA GLU A 46 -3.46 4.15 9.09
C GLU A 46 -3.24 5.57 9.60
N TYR A 47 -2.37 5.71 10.59
CA TYR A 47 -1.95 7.01 11.11
C TYR A 47 -0.49 7.24 10.77
N THR A 48 -0.19 8.36 10.12
CA THR A 48 1.19 8.78 9.86
C THR A 48 1.86 9.28 11.14
N LYS A 49 3.17 9.45 11.09
CA LYS A 49 3.92 10.01 12.22
C LYS A 49 3.50 11.43 12.55
N ASP A 50 2.95 12.16 11.57
CA ASP A 50 2.40 13.50 11.73
C ASP A 50 0.98 13.49 12.33
N GLY A 51 0.42 12.30 12.60
CA GLY A 51 -0.94 12.18 13.11
C GLY A 51 -2.04 12.22 12.04
N TYR A 52 -1.68 12.20 10.78
CA TYR A 52 -2.63 12.22 9.66
C TYR A 52 -3.24 10.83 9.47
N SER A 53 -4.55 10.76 9.26
CA SER A 53 -5.24 9.47 9.15
C SER A 53 -5.87 9.25 7.78
N THR A 54 -5.84 7.99 7.34
CA THR A 54 -6.50 7.53 6.12
C THR A 54 -7.29 6.28 6.46
N THR A 55 -8.56 6.22 6.02
CA THR A 55 -9.42 5.05 6.21
C THR A 55 -9.36 4.15 4.99
N PHE A 56 -9.19 2.85 5.22
CA PHE A 56 -9.09 1.83 4.19
C PHE A 56 -10.23 0.83 4.32
N THR A 57 -10.80 0.44 3.19
CA THR A 57 -11.82 -0.61 3.12
C THR A 57 -11.32 -1.70 2.17
N ILE A 58 -11.07 -2.89 2.69
CA ILE A 58 -10.60 -4.02 1.90
C ILE A 58 -11.75 -4.52 1.04
N VAL A 59 -11.53 -4.63 -0.28
CA VAL A 59 -12.56 -5.07 -1.23
C VAL A 59 -12.24 -6.41 -1.88
N ALA A 60 -10.98 -6.88 -1.79
CA ALA A 60 -10.59 -8.20 -2.29
C ALA A 60 -9.40 -8.73 -1.50
N THR A 61 -9.46 -10.00 -1.13
CA THR A 61 -8.35 -10.73 -0.49
C THR A 61 -8.28 -12.13 -1.09
N GLU A 62 -7.32 -12.32 -1.98
CA GLU A 62 -7.01 -13.62 -2.57
C GLU A 62 -5.60 -13.98 -2.12
N PRO A 63 -5.45 -14.85 -1.10
CA PRO A 63 -4.15 -15.11 -0.46
C PRO A 63 -3.05 -15.40 -1.47
N PHE A 64 -1.93 -14.68 -1.31
CA PHE A 64 -0.70 -14.80 -2.10
C PHE A 64 -0.84 -14.39 -3.57
N LYS A 65 -2.01 -13.83 -3.97
CA LYS A 65 -2.29 -13.47 -5.36
C LYS A 65 -2.72 -12.02 -5.54
N ARG A 66 -3.71 -11.57 -4.75
CA ARG A 66 -4.29 -10.25 -4.94
C ARG A 66 -4.86 -9.69 -3.64
N TRP A 67 -4.56 -8.42 -3.39
CA TRP A 67 -5.13 -7.66 -2.29
C TRP A 67 -5.53 -6.29 -2.82
N ALA A 68 -6.77 -5.87 -2.54
CA ALA A 68 -7.27 -4.59 -3.03
C ALA A 68 -8.08 -3.89 -1.95
N PHE A 69 -7.99 -2.58 -1.92
CA PHE A 69 -8.75 -1.77 -0.99
C PHE A 69 -9.06 -0.40 -1.56
N ASP A 70 -10.12 0.22 -1.06
CA ASP A 70 -10.44 1.61 -1.26
C ASP A 70 -9.84 2.42 -0.12
N MET A 71 -9.48 3.66 -0.37
CA MET A 71 -8.91 4.55 0.63
C MET A 71 -9.48 5.94 0.52
N GLU A 72 -9.61 6.61 1.66
CA GLU A 72 -10.14 7.96 1.72
C GLU A 72 -9.64 8.71 2.95
N ASN A 73 -9.34 9.98 2.75
CA ASN A 73 -9.07 10.96 3.80
C ASN A 73 -9.61 12.32 3.35
N ASP A 74 -9.27 13.39 4.08
CA ASP A 74 -9.77 14.73 3.76
C ASP A 74 -9.25 15.27 2.42
N ASN A 75 -8.15 14.72 1.93
CA ASN A 75 -7.47 15.24 0.73
C ASN A 75 -7.65 14.39 -0.51
N ILE A 76 -7.85 13.07 -0.35
CA ILE A 76 -7.90 12.14 -1.47
C ILE A 76 -9.00 11.10 -1.31
N LYS A 77 -9.37 10.52 -2.45
CA LYS A 77 -10.18 9.32 -2.54
C LYS A 77 -9.52 8.42 -3.59
N GLY A 78 -9.39 7.15 -3.30
CA GLY A 78 -8.66 6.27 -4.22
C GLY A 78 -8.92 4.79 -4.04
N HIS A 79 -8.23 4.02 -4.87
CA HIS A 79 -8.28 2.57 -4.92
C HIS A 79 -6.87 2.04 -5.14
N TRP A 80 -6.53 0.95 -4.46
CA TRP A 80 -5.21 0.31 -4.57
C TRP A 80 -5.39 -1.18 -4.85
N VAL A 81 -4.59 -1.69 -5.79
CA VAL A 81 -4.57 -3.12 -6.15
C VAL A 81 -3.14 -3.61 -6.10
N GLY A 82 -2.90 -4.65 -5.32
CA GLY A 82 -1.64 -5.35 -5.28
C GLY A 82 -1.76 -6.75 -5.86
N LEU A 83 -0.91 -7.07 -6.83
CA LEU A 83 -0.79 -8.40 -7.40
C LEU A 83 0.53 -9.02 -6.95
N PHE A 84 0.51 -10.32 -6.67
CA PHE A 84 1.64 -11.07 -6.13
C PHE A 84 1.88 -12.30 -6.98
N PHE A 85 3.14 -12.54 -7.35
CA PHE A 85 3.51 -13.65 -8.24
C PHE A 85 4.74 -14.38 -7.69
N GLN A 86 4.72 -15.71 -7.79
CA GLN A 86 5.89 -16.53 -7.51
C GLN A 86 6.45 -17.05 -8.83
N ASN A 87 7.72 -16.79 -9.11
CA ASN A 87 8.43 -17.26 -10.30
C ASN A 87 9.70 -17.99 -9.86
N GLY A 88 9.61 -19.32 -9.72
CA GLY A 88 10.74 -20.10 -9.19
C GLY A 88 11.08 -19.65 -7.77
N GLU A 89 12.30 -19.17 -7.56
CA GLU A 89 12.78 -18.69 -6.26
C GLU A 89 12.56 -17.19 -6.04
N GLU A 90 11.96 -16.51 -7.02
CA GLU A 90 11.71 -15.08 -6.97
C GLU A 90 10.22 -14.78 -6.81
N ALA A 91 9.91 -13.74 -6.06
CA ALA A 91 8.57 -13.19 -5.93
C ALA A 91 8.52 -11.80 -6.55
N THR A 92 7.48 -11.53 -7.34
CA THR A 92 7.27 -10.23 -7.97
C THR A 92 5.98 -9.62 -7.43
N ILE A 93 6.02 -8.33 -7.15
CA ILE A 93 4.83 -7.56 -6.80
C ILE A 93 4.54 -6.54 -7.89
N ASP A 94 3.24 -6.24 -8.07
CA ASP A 94 2.75 -5.27 -9.02
C ASP A 94 1.65 -4.46 -8.33
N PHE A 95 1.99 -3.27 -7.86
CA PHE A 95 1.09 -2.42 -7.08
C PHE A 95 0.66 -1.21 -7.89
N THR A 96 -0.65 -1.00 -8.00
CA THR A 96 -1.24 0.12 -8.74
C THR A 96 -2.19 0.91 -7.86
N GLU A 97 -2.08 2.23 -7.92
CA GLU A 97 -2.96 3.15 -7.20
C GLU A 97 -3.70 4.05 -8.18
N TYR A 98 -4.98 4.26 -7.90
CA TYR A 98 -5.88 5.15 -8.63
C TYR A 98 -6.37 6.19 -7.64
N VAL A 99 -5.94 7.45 -7.75
CA VAL A 99 -6.20 8.47 -6.73
C VAL A 99 -6.71 9.77 -7.34
N VAL A 100 -7.74 10.33 -6.72
CA VAL A 100 -8.28 11.65 -7.05
C VAL A 100 -8.08 12.57 -5.85
N ALA A 101 -7.46 13.73 -6.07
CA ALA A 101 -7.39 14.76 -5.04
C ALA A 101 -8.75 15.46 -4.93
N LYS A 102 -9.25 15.64 -3.71
CA LYS A 102 -10.52 16.34 -3.47
C LYS A 102 -10.43 17.82 -3.80
N LYS A 103 -9.23 18.41 -3.63
CA LYS A 103 -8.97 19.81 -3.99
C LYS A 103 -8.39 19.87 -5.40
N ILE A 104 -9.06 20.62 -6.28
CA ILE A 104 -8.66 20.73 -7.70
C ILE A 104 -7.22 21.23 -7.86
N LEU A 105 -6.81 22.20 -7.05
CA LEU A 105 -5.47 22.78 -7.13
C LEU A 105 -4.35 21.78 -6.79
N MET A 106 -4.66 20.71 -6.07
CA MET A 106 -3.70 19.68 -5.70
C MET A 106 -3.54 18.60 -6.76
N ARG A 107 -4.48 18.49 -7.71
CA ARG A 107 -4.50 17.41 -8.71
C ARG A 107 -3.23 17.28 -9.54
N PRO A 108 -2.56 18.37 -9.98
CA PRO A 108 -1.33 18.24 -10.75
C PRO A 108 -0.16 17.61 -10.00
N PHE A 109 -0.21 17.59 -8.65
CA PHE A 109 0.89 17.11 -7.82
C PHE A 109 0.72 15.68 -7.34
N VAL A 110 -0.47 15.10 -7.50
CA VAL A 110 -0.81 13.79 -6.91
C VAL A 110 0.06 12.68 -7.46
N LYS A 111 0.25 12.61 -8.77
CA LYS A 111 1.03 11.53 -9.39
C LYS A 111 2.47 11.49 -8.89
N GLY A 112 3.13 12.64 -8.81
CA GLY A 112 4.49 12.73 -8.28
C GLY A 112 4.58 12.29 -6.82
N TYR A 113 3.60 12.69 -6.01
CA TYR A 113 3.48 12.28 -4.62
C TYR A 113 3.32 10.77 -4.48
N LEU A 114 2.43 10.16 -5.28
CA LEU A 114 2.21 8.72 -5.25
C LEU A 114 3.46 7.93 -5.64
N LYS A 115 4.18 8.38 -6.67
CA LYS A 115 5.41 7.72 -7.09
C LYS A 115 6.47 7.76 -6.00
N LYS A 116 6.59 8.87 -5.29
CA LYS A 116 7.51 9.01 -4.18
C LYS A 116 7.13 8.09 -3.02
N GLN A 117 5.84 8.00 -2.69
CA GLN A 117 5.35 7.10 -1.67
C GLN A 117 5.59 5.64 -2.04
N GLN A 118 5.35 5.26 -3.28
CA GLN A 118 5.59 3.90 -3.76
C GLN A 118 7.07 3.52 -3.64
N ALA A 119 7.98 4.41 -4.02
CA ALA A 119 9.41 4.17 -3.90
C ALA A 119 9.83 3.97 -2.44
N SER A 120 9.29 4.77 -1.53
CA SER A 120 9.55 4.65 -0.09
C SER A 120 8.99 3.33 0.46
N TYR A 121 7.79 2.95 0.05
CA TYR A 121 7.16 1.70 0.45
C TYR A 121 8.02 0.49 0.05
N ILE A 122 8.50 0.46 -1.19
CA ILE A 122 9.36 -0.61 -1.68
C ILE A 122 10.69 -0.64 -0.94
N ALA A 123 11.28 0.51 -0.64
CA ALA A 123 12.52 0.58 0.15
C ALA A 123 12.31 -0.01 1.55
N ASP A 124 11.18 0.30 2.19
CA ASP A 124 10.83 -0.25 3.50
C ASP A 124 10.62 -1.76 3.42
N LEU A 125 9.94 -2.23 2.38
CA LEU A 125 9.71 -3.67 2.17
C LEU A 125 11.01 -4.43 1.96
N LYS A 126 11.95 -3.88 1.19
CA LYS A 126 13.27 -4.50 1.00
C LYS A 126 13.99 -4.68 2.33
N LYS A 127 13.95 -3.68 3.21
CA LYS A 127 14.56 -3.77 4.54
C LYS A 127 13.88 -4.83 5.40
N ALA A 128 12.55 -4.93 5.32
CA ALA A 128 11.78 -5.90 6.08
C ALA A 128 12.08 -7.34 5.66
N LEU A 129 12.53 -7.54 4.43
CA LEU A 129 12.83 -8.86 3.87
C LEU A 129 14.30 -9.29 4.08
N LEU A 130 15.14 -8.45 4.63
CA LEU A 130 16.54 -8.79 4.91
C LEU A 130 16.70 -9.84 6.00
#